data_a3a9ea0cd8f50aff266d5bd0c6773a5b
#
_entry.id   a3a9ea0cd8f50aff266d5bd0c6773a5b
#
_cell.length_a   1.000
_cell.length_b   1.000
_cell.length_c   1.000
_cell.angle_alpha   90.00
_cell.angle_beta   90.00
_cell.angle_gamma   90.00
#
_symmetry.space_group_name_H-M   'P 1'
#
loop_
_entity.id
_entity.type
_entity.pdbx_description
1 polymer ?
#
loop_
_entity_poly.entity_id
_entity_poly.type
_entity_poly.pdbx_seq_one_letter_code
_entity_poly.pdbx_strand_id
1 'polypeptide(L)'
;MSLQGKGTFMWQVPKCDGGNAARIAERCREAKLTHVMIKIADGASWAYNYDPTRKIEYIPPVAAALRSAGIAVWGWHYVRGDDPVGEARLAVRRMRSLGLDGYIIDAEKEYKQPGKKVAAQRFMQELRAGLPNTPIGLSTYRYPQMHYQLPYAAFLERCDFSMPQVYFEFAHDVEQQLERSVAQYQALQPNRPIIVTGPTYSHNAWRPSSAEVVRFMTRARQMGLAAVNFWAYDFATRPVLIDLWDAVARFDWPGDRPVSDMPERLLGRLNRKEEPAAVAGLYLENAAHVTSERTVVGRTAVQQWYEGLMTQVLPNATYQVTGKSGNGTTRQFTWTARSDRGDVLDGSDTLGLAPDEDRILYHYTSFSVS
;
A
#
# COMPACT_ATOMS: atom_id res chain seq x y z
N MET A 1 -1.01 15.84 1.76
CA MET A 1 -1.86 14.66 1.46
C MET A 1 -1.90 13.77 2.69
N SER A 2 -3.07 13.31 3.14
CA SER A 2 -3.19 12.28 4.17
C SER A 2 -2.93 10.91 3.55
N LEU A 3 -2.37 9.98 4.32
CA LEU A 3 -2.24 8.58 3.90
C LEU A 3 -3.63 7.98 3.64
N GLN A 4 -3.71 7.15 2.60
CA GLN A 4 -4.90 6.39 2.25
C GLN A 4 -4.48 4.97 1.87
N GLY A 5 -5.40 4.01 1.95
CA GLY A 5 -5.13 2.64 1.55
C GLY A 5 -4.35 1.82 2.57
N LYS A 6 -3.57 0.86 2.08
CA LYS A 6 -2.75 -0.03 2.89
C LYS A 6 -1.29 0.36 2.84
N GLY A 7 -0.59 0.26 3.98
CA GLY A 7 0.84 0.49 4.06
C GLY A 7 1.55 -0.49 4.99
N THR A 8 2.87 -0.47 4.96
CA THR A 8 3.70 -1.27 5.85
C THR A 8 4.93 -0.51 6.31
N PHE A 9 5.37 -0.82 7.51
CA PHE A 9 6.67 -0.39 8.00
C PHE A 9 7.78 -1.32 7.48
N MET A 10 8.94 -0.76 7.19
CA MET A 10 10.20 -1.46 6.97
C MET A 10 11.20 -1.04 8.03
N TRP A 11 11.68 -2.00 8.80
CA TRP A 11 12.69 -1.71 9.83
C TRP A 11 14.10 -1.78 9.26
N GLN A 12 14.47 -2.91 8.65
CA GLN A 12 15.82 -3.18 8.15
C GLN A 12 15.76 -3.57 6.67
N VAL A 13 16.03 -2.62 5.78
CA VAL A 13 16.00 -2.83 4.33
C VAL A 13 16.80 -4.07 3.88
N PRO A 14 18.02 -4.35 4.39
CA PRO A 14 18.75 -5.56 4.01
C PRO A 14 18.04 -6.88 4.35
N LYS A 15 17.05 -6.86 5.27
CA LYS A 15 16.22 -8.02 5.63
C LYS A 15 14.92 -8.12 4.84
N CYS A 16 14.61 -7.12 4.04
CA CYS A 16 13.45 -7.09 3.17
C CYS A 16 13.84 -7.70 1.81
N ASP A 17 13.46 -8.94 1.51
CA ASP A 17 13.87 -9.67 0.30
C ASP A 17 15.38 -9.55 -0.03
N GLY A 18 16.24 -9.58 1.00
CA GLY A 18 17.69 -9.42 0.85
C GLY A 18 18.13 -8.03 0.38
N GLY A 19 17.29 -7.00 0.52
CA GLY A 19 17.55 -5.64 0.04
C GLY A 19 17.33 -5.47 -1.47
N ASN A 20 16.73 -6.45 -2.15
CA ASN A 20 16.44 -6.37 -3.59
C ASN A 20 15.28 -5.40 -3.87
N ALA A 21 15.60 -4.20 -4.35
CA ALA A 21 14.66 -3.13 -4.56
C ALA A 21 13.52 -3.48 -5.53
N ALA A 22 13.82 -4.22 -6.61
CA ALA A 22 12.81 -4.63 -7.58
C ALA A 22 11.80 -5.63 -6.98
N ARG A 23 12.29 -6.64 -6.23
CA ARG A 23 11.42 -7.60 -5.55
C ARG A 23 10.56 -6.96 -4.47
N ILE A 24 11.13 -6.05 -3.69
CA ILE A 24 10.40 -5.29 -2.67
C ILE A 24 9.25 -4.51 -3.33
N ALA A 25 9.54 -3.75 -4.40
CA ALA A 25 8.54 -2.95 -5.09
C ALA A 25 7.46 -3.83 -5.75
N GLU A 26 7.84 -4.93 -6.38
CA GLU A 26 6.90 -5.89 -6.98
C GLU A 26 5.96 -6.47 -5.93
N ARG A 27 6.50 -6.98 -4.81
CA ARG A 27 5.71 -7.53 -3.71
C ARG A 27 4.75 -6.51 -3.08
N CYS A 28 5.21 -5.26 -2.90
CA CYS A 28 4.35 -4.17 -2.40
C CYS A 28 3.25 -3.81 -3.41
N ARG A 29 3.56 -3.81 -4.71
CA ARG A 29 2.59 -3.56 -5.78
C ARG A 29 1.54 -4.66 -5.86
N GLU A 30 1.95 -5.94 -5.78
CA GLU A 30 1.03 -7.09 -5.76
C GLU A 30 0.12 -7.06 -4.54
N ALA A 31 0.64 -6.63 -3.39
CA ALA A 31 -0.15 -6.42 -2.18
C ALA A 31 -1.03 -5.16 -2.23
N LYS A 32 -1.04 -4.42 -3.35
CA LYS A 32 -1.81 -3.18 -3.52
C LYS A 32 -1.49 -2.15 -2.43
N LEU A 33 -0.23 -2.06 -1.99
CA LEU A 33 0.16 -1.05 -1.03
C LEU A 33 0.22 0.32 -1.70
N THR A 34 -0.24 1.34 -0.99
CA THR A 34 -0.21 2.73 -1.44
C THR A 34 1.00 3.48 -0.89
N HIS A 35 1.58 3.01 0.20
CA HIS A 35 2.71 3.62 0.86
C HIS A 35 3.54 2.62 1.68
N VAL A 36 4.82 2.97 1.85
CA VAL A 36 5.78 2.23 2.68
C VAL A 36 6.53 3.21 3.56
N MET A 37 6.70 2.87 4.84
CA MET A 37 7.42 3.68 5.82
C MET A 37 8.74 3.00 6.18
N ILE A 38 9.87 3.60 5.79
CA ILE A 38 11.21 3.02 5.99
C ILE A 38 11.89 3.71 7.17
N LYS A 39 12.54 2.96 8.08
CA LYS A 39 13.31 3.52 9.19
C LYS A 39 14.48 4.35 8.65
N ILE A 40 14.50 5.63 8.98
CA ILE A 40 15.56 6.54 8.52
C ILE A 40 16.54 6.96 9.62
N ALA A 41 16.11 6.89 10.90
CA ALA A 41 16.95 7.29 12.03
C ALA A 41 16.50 6.64 13.34
N ASP A 42 17.39 6.68 14.35
CA ASP A 42 17.15 6.29 15.72
C ASP A 42 17.92 7.25 16.65
N GLY A 43 17.21 7.98 17.53
CA GLY A 43 17.79 9.06 18.34
C GLY A 43 18.44 10.15 17.50
N ALA A 44 19.37 10.91 18.09
CA ALA A 44 19.97 12.09 17.46
C ALA A 44 21.16 11.82 16.52
N SER A 45 21.76 10.62 16.60
CA SER A 45 23.04 10.33 15.95
C SER A 45 23.06 9.16 15.00
N TRP A 46 22.04 8.30 15.01
CA TRP A 46 22.05 7.08 14.21
C TRP A 46 21.17 7.22 12.94
N ALA A 47 21.84 7.44 11.78
CA ALA A 47 21.22 7.27 10.48
C ALA A 47 20.95 5.78 10.23
N TYR A 48 19.67 5.37 10.16
CA TYR A 48 19.27 3.98 10.00
C TYR A 48 19.22 3.59 8.53
N ASN A 49 19.37 2.29 8.24
CA ASN A 49 19.51 1.76 6.88
C ASN A 49 20.66 2.40 6.09
N TYR A 50 21.71 2.80 6.81
CA TYR A 50 22.97 3.30 6.30
C TYR A 50 24.12 2.52 6.93
N ASP A 51 25.04 2.01 6.11
CA ASP A 51 26.28 1.39 6.57
C ASP A 51 27.40 2.44 6.60
N PRO A 52 27.83 2.93 7.77
CA PRO A 52 28.85 3.97 7.86
C PRO A 52 30.26 3.48 7.48
N THR A 53 30.52 2.16 7.61
CA THR A 53 31.82 1.56 7.28
C THR A 53 32.01 1.46 5.77
N ARG A 54 30.98 0.98 5.08
CA ARG A 54 30.98 0.82 3.62
C ARG A 54 30.46 2.04 2.88
N LYS A 55 29.91 3.03 3.60
CA LYS A 55 29.23 4.23 3.06
C LYS A 55 28.08 3.88 2.11
N ILE A 56 27.34 2.82 2.43
CA ILE A 56 26.20 2.35 1.62
C ILE A 56 24.92 2.87 2.21
N GLU A 57 24.15 3.59 1.39
CA GLU A 57 22.78 3.99 1.70
C GLU A 57 21.81 3.00 1.04
N TYR A 58 21.05 2.24 1.84
CA TYR A 58 20.16 1.19 1.35
C TYR A 58 18.80 1.71 0.89
N ILE A 59 18.39 2.92 1.29
CA ILE A 59 17.04 3.44 1.02
C ILE A 59 16.84 3.90 -0.42
N PRO A 60 17.75 4.65 -1.08
CA PRO A 60 17.47 5.25 -2.37
C PRO A 60 17.06 4.27 -3.48
N PRO A 61 17.71 3.08 -3.65
CA PRO A 61 17.28 2.13 -4.67
C PRO A 61 15.86 1.62 -4.42
N VAL A 62 15.51 1.34 -3.16
CA VAL A 62 14.18 0.86 -2.77
C VAL A 62 13.13 1.95 -2.97
N ALA A 63 13.43 3.19 -2.55
CA ALA A 63 12.53 4.33 -2.74
C ALA A 63 12.25 4.60 -4.22
N ALA A 64 13.29 4.53 -5.08
CA ALA A 64 13.12 4.69 -6.52
C ALA A 64 12.22 3.59 -7.12
N ALA A 65 12.43 2.33 -6.78
CA ALA A 65 11.63 1.21 -7.26
C ALA A 65 10.16 1.29 -6.79
N LEU A 66 9.93 1.62 -5.51
CA LEU A 66 8.59 1.82 -4.96
C LEU A 66 7.85 2.95 -5.67
N ARG A 67 8.50 4.10 -5.89
CA ARG A 67 7.90 5.24 -6.62
C ARG A 67 7.58 4.88 -8.07
N SER A 68 8.45 4.15 -8.74
CA SER A 68 8.17 3.64 -10.09
C SER A 68 6.95 2.72 -10.13
N ALA A 69 6.66 2.03 -9.02
CA ALA A 69 5.44 1.24 -8.84
C ALA A 69 4.22 2.07 -8.38
N GLY A 70 4.36 3.40 -8.23
CA GLY A 70 3.31 4.31 -7.80
C GLY A 70 3.04 4.29 -6.29
N ILE A 71 4.00 3.82 -5.49
CA ILE A 71 3.89 3.67 -4.03
C ILE A 71 4.65 4.83 -3.38
N ALA A 72 4.00 5.57 -2.49
CA ALA A 72 4.61 6.65 -1.72
C ALA A 72 5.61 6.11 -0.69
N VAL A 73 6.73 6.82 -0.49
CA VAL A 73 7.79 6.37 0.41
C VAL A 73 7.99 7.37 1.53
N TRP A 74 7.69 6.93 2.75
CA TRP A 74 7.76 7.72 3.96
C TRP A 74 8.97 7.32 4.81
N GLY A 75 9.45 8.23 5.64
CA GLY A 75 10.49 7.94 6.63
C GLY A 75 9.91 7.82 8.03
N TRP A 76 10.37 6.84 8.83
CA TRP A 76 10.05 6.81 10.24
C TRP A 76 11.31 6.82 11.12
N HIS A 77 11.20 7.40 12.32
CA HIS A 77 12.31 7.68 13.22
C HIS A 77 11.90 7.39 14.67
N TYR A 78 12.63 6.50 15.33
CA TYR A 78 12.46 6.26 16.75
C TYR A 78 13.14 7.39 17.53
N VAL A 79 12.33 8.22 18.19
CA VAL A 79 12.80 9.40 18.93
C VAL A 79 12.85 9.14 20.44
N ARG A 80 13.87 9.67 21.12
CA ARG A 80 14.13 9.44 22.54
C ARG A 80 13.93 10.69 23.39
N GLY A 81 14.06 11.86 22.76
CA GLY A 81 13.93 13.16 23.41
C GLY A 81 15.06 13.48 24.43
N ASP A 82 16.23 12.87 24.25
CA ASP A 82 17.42 13.20 25.03
C ASP A 82 18.17 14.39 24.41
N ASP A 83 18.21 14.43 23.08
CA ASP A 83 18.62 15.57 22.28
C ASP A 83 17.54 15.89 21.22
N PRO A 84 16.44 16.53 21.62
CA PRO A 84 15.29 16.72 20.72
C PRO A 84 15.61 17.60 19.50
N VAL A 85 16.55 18.55 19.64
CA VAL A 85 16.99 19.39 18.52
C VAL A 85 17.86 18.59 17.55
N GLY A 86 18.78 17.78 18.04
CA GLY A 86 19.63 16.90 17.25
C GLY A 86 18.80 15.85 16.51
N GLU A 87 17.80 15.24 17.17
CA GLU A 87 16.84 14.31 16.55
C GLU A 87 16.08 14.98 15.39
N ALA A 88 15.51 16.15 15.61
CA ALA A 88 14.80 16.89 14.58
C ALA A 88 15.70 17.25 13.39
N ARG A 89 16.92 17.73 13.65
CA ARG A 89 17.90 18.06 12.61
C ARG A 89 18.34 16.82 11.82
N LEU A 90 18.53 15.68 12.48
CA LEU A 90 18.81 14.42 11.80
C LEU A 90 17.62 14.02 10.90
N ALA A 91 16.40 14.08 11.42
CA ALA A 91 15.19 13.82 10.64
C ALA A 91 15.10 14.68 9.38
N VAL A 92 15.27 16.01 9.53
CA VAL A 92 15.24 16.98 8.41
C VAL A 92 16.29 16.65 7.34
N ARG A 93 17.53 16.39 7.77
CA ARG A 93 18.62 16.01 6.84
C ARG A 93 18.27 14.74 6.07
N ARG A 94 17.81 13.69 6.81
CA ARG A 94 17.45 12.39 6.19
C ARG A 94 16.27 12.52 5.23
N MET A 95 15.22 13.22 5.65
CA MET A 95 14.03 13.46 4.79
C MET A 95 14.42 14.16 3.49
N ARG A 96 15.22 15.21 3.55
CA ARG A 96 15.66 15.98 2.37
C ARG A 96 16.60 15.18 1.49
N SER A 97 17.63 14.52 2.06
CA SER A 97 18.61 13.75 1.28
C SER A 97 18.01 12.54 0.59
N LEU A 98 16.98 11.93 1.18
CA LEU A 98 16.28 10.76 0.62
C LEU A 98 15.04 11.14 -0.22
N GLY A 99 14.65 12.42 -0.20
CA GLY A 99 13.51 12.93 -0.96
C GLY A 99 12.18 12.26 -0.59
N LEU A 100 11.91 12.01 0.70
CA LEU A 100 10.75 11.23 1.15
C LEU A 100 9.47 12.05 1.21
N ASP A 101 8.32 11.38 1.04
CA ASP A 101 7.01 12.00 0.84
C ASP A 101 6.34 12.42 2.15
N GLY A 102 6.74 11.85 3.28
CA GLY A 102 6.21 12.16 4.59
C GLY A 102 7.04 11.56 5.72
N TYR A 103 6.73 11.94 6.95
CA TYR A 103 7.53 11.59 8.12
C TYR A 103 6.68 11.06 9.27
N ILE A 104 7.13 9.98 9.90
CA ILE A 104 6.50 9.36 11.07
C ILE A 104 7.43 9.45 12.28
N ILE A 105 6.93 10.05 13.33
CA ILE A 105 7.54 10.08 14.65
C ILE A 105 7.16 8.80 15.37
N ASP A 106 8.13 8.03 15.82
CA ASP A 106 7.91 6.87 16.69
C ASP A 106 8.40 7.22 18.10
N ALA A 107 7.46 7.61 18.98
CA ALA A 107 7.74 8.07 20.33
C ALA A 107 7.13 7.13 21.37
N GLU A 108 8.00 6.54 22.22
CA GLU A 108 7.57 5.51 23.15
C GLU A 108 8.03 5.77 24.60
N LYS A 109 8.57 4.74 25.26
CA LYS A 109 8.86 4.70 26.70
C LYS A 109 9.72 5.86 27.22
N GLU A 110 10.66 6.33 26.40
CA GLU A 110 11.56 7.42 26.77
C GLU A 110 10.78 8.72 26.99
N TYR A 111 9.76 8.96 26.15
CA TYR A 111 8.91 10.14 26.28
C TYR A 111 7.91 10.11 27.45
N LYS A 112 7.86 9.04 28.22
CA LYS A 112 7.06 8.94 29.47
C LYS A 112 7.82 9.49 30.70
N GLN A 113 9.09 9.84 30.55
CA GLN A 113 9.92 10.37 31.63
C GLN A 113 9.64 11.84 31.92
N PRO A 114 9.93 12.33 33.14
CA PRO A 114 9.79 13.75 33.47
C PRO A 114 10.56 14.65 32.50
N GLY A 115 10.01 15.85 32.23
CA GLY A 115 10.62 16.83 31.31
C GLY A 115 10.41 16.61 29.84
N LYS A 116 9.89 15.47 29.42
CA LYS A 116 9.73 15.11 27.99
C LYS A 116 8.65 15.91 27.26
N LYS A 117 7.74 16.60 27.97
CA LYS A 117 6.83 17.56 27.33
C LYS A 117 7.60 18.69 26.65
N VAL A 118 8.60 19.28 27.34
CA VAL A 118 9.45 20.34 26.79
C VAL A 118 10.32 19.80 25.64
N ALA A 119 10.83 18.57 25.80
CA ALA A 119 11.58 17.90 24.72
C ALA A 119 10.74 17.71 23.46
N ALA A 120 9.49 17.24 23.59
CA ALA A 120 8.56 17.10 22.46
C ALA A 120 8.28 18.44 21.78
N GLN A 121 8.03 19.50 22.54
CA GLN A 121 7.80 20.85 21.99
C GLN A 121 9.00 21.36 21.19
N ARG A 122 10.23 21.22 21.74
CA ARG A 122 11.45 21.61 21.02
C ARG A 122 11.71 20.80 19.78
N PHE A 123 11.52 19.48 19.86
CA PHE A 123 11.61 18.57 18.71
C PHE A 123 10.65 19.00 17.60
N MET A 124 9.37 19.19 17.93
CA MET A 124 8.34 19.55 16.95
C MET A 124 8.55 20.96 16.36
N GLN A 125 9.05 21.91 17.15
CA GLN A 125 9.37 23.25 16.66
C GLN A 125 10.47 23.20 15.61
N GLU A 126 11.59 22.54 15.90
CA GLU A 126 12.74 22.40 14.99
C GLU A 126 12.35 21.57 13.75
N LEU A 127 11.60 20.48 13.94
CA LEU A 127 11.14 19.61 12.87
C LEU A 127 10.28 20.38 11.87
N ARG A 128 9.27 21.14 12.34
CA ARG A 128 8.39 21.94 11.46
C ARG A 128 9.11 23.11 10.81
N ALA A 129 10.09 23.72 11.46
CA ALA A 129 10.92 24.72 10.82
C ALA A 129 11.71 24.13 9.62
N GLY A 130 12.18 22.89 9.76
CA GLY A 130 12.89 22.19 8.69
C GLY A 130 11.99 21.53 7.63
N LEU A 131 10.77 21.15 7.99
CA LEU A 131 9.82 20.42 7.15
C LEU A 131 8.42 21.08 7.18
N PRO A 132 8.27 22.34 6.73
CA PRO A 132 7.04 23.11 6.93
C PRO A 132 5.81 22.49 6.23
N ASN A 133 6.00 21.89 5.07
CA ASN A 133 4.92 21.36 4.21
C ASN A 133 4.88 19.81 4.16
N THR A 134 5.78 19.14 4.87
CA THR A 134 5.82 17.68 4.88
C THR A 134 4.73 17.14 5.81
N PRO A 135 3.90 16.18 5.39
CA PRO A 135 2.95 15.53 6.30
C PRO A 135 3.71 14.74 7.38
N ILE A 136 3.28 14.91 8.63
CA ILE A 136 3.91 14.30 9.82
C ILE A 136 2.86 13.55 10.64
N GLY A 137 3.12 12.28 10.93
CA GLY A 137 2.32 11.45 11.82
C GLY A 137 3.03 11.11 13.12
N LEU A 138 2.25 10.90 14.18
CA LEU A 138 2.73 10.39 15.47
C LEU A 138 2.34 8.92 15.61
N SER A 139 3.31 8.02 15.52
CA SER A 139 3.19 6.61 15.87
C SER A 139 3.56 6.41 17.33
N THR A 140 2.68 5.78 18.12
CA THR A 140 2.92 5.48 19.53
C THR A 140 1.87 4.47 20.05
N TYR A 141 1.84 4.26 21.35
CA TYR A 141 1.01 3.26 22.03
C TYR A 141 -0.47 3.25 21.64
N ARG A 142 -1.08 2.06 21.64
CA ARG A 142 -2.50 1.86 21.30
C ARG A 142 -3.49 2.58 22.23
N TYR A 143 -3.15 2.74 23.54
CA TYR A 143 -4.07 3.27 24.55
C TYR A 143 -3.50 4.48 25.28
N PRO A 144 -3.80 5.72 24.85
CA PRO A 144 -3.32 6.93 25.52
C PRO A 144 -3.61 6.99 27.01
N GLN A 145 -4.78 6.49 27.46
CA GLN A 145 -5.14 6.50 28.88
C GLN A 145 -4.21 5.62 29.76
N MET A 146 -3.64 4.55 29.19
CA MET A 146 -2.66 3.71 29.90
C MET A 146 -1.24 4.28 29.84
N HIS A 147 -1.01 5.28 29.00
CA HIS A 147 0.28 5.89 28.72
C HIS A 147 0.19 7.42 28.80
N TYR A 148 -0.61 7.95 29.73
CA TYR A 148 -0.92 9.38 29.90
C TYR A 148 0.32 10.24 30.16
N GLN A 149 1.44 9.63 30.58
CA GLN A 149 2.72 10.32 30.81
C GLN A 149 3.35 10.80 29.48
N LEU A 150 3.00 10.17 28.36
CA LEU A 150 3.49 10.60 27.05
C LEU A 150 2.84 11.93 26.66
N PRO A 151 3.63 12.95 26.24
CA PRO A 151 3.10 14.28 25.98
C PRO A 151 2.38 14.38 24.63
N TYR A 152 1.26 13.67 24.48
CA TYR A 152 0.49 13.60 23.22
C TYR A 152 0.21 14.98 22.64
N ALA A 153 -0.32 15.91 23.45
CA ALA A 153 -0.67 17.26 22.97
C ALA A 153 0.54 17.99 22.36
N ALA A 154 1.71 17.90 22.99
CA ALA A 154 2.92 18.57 22.51
C ALA A 154 3.37 18.08 21.12
N PHE A 155 3.13 16.81 20.79
CA PHE A 155 3.33 16.28 19.43
C PHE A 155 2.19 16.66 18.51
N LEU A 156 0.94 16.40 18.92
CA LEU A 156 -0.24 16.50 18.07
C LEU A 156 -0.58 17.95 17.67
N GLU A 157 -0.14 18.96 18.43
CA GLU A 157 -0.25 20.36 18.01
C GLU A 157 0.33 20.62 16.62
N ARG A 158 1.36 19.86 16.23
CA ARG A 158 2.10 20.04 14.97
C ARG A 158 2.14 18.82 14.08
N CYS A 159 1.48 17.71 14.46
CA CYS A 159 1.27 16.55 13.62
C CYS A 159 -0.01 16.70 12.79
N ASP A 160 -0.04 16.05 11.63
CA ASP A 160 -1.20 16.04 10.73
C ASP A 160 -2.15 14.88 11.03
N PHE A 161 -1.65 13.77 11.62
CA PHE A 161 -2.44 12.60 12.02
C PHE A 161 -1.79 11.83 13.16
N SER A 162 -2.59 10.94 13.78
CA SER A 162 -2.17 9.98 14.81
C SER A 162 -2.08 8.58 14.19
N MET A 163 -1.08 7.80 14.62
CA MET A 163 -0.85 6.43 14.14
C MET A 163 -0.70 5.46 15.33
N PRO A 164 -1.81 5.09 16.01
CA PRO A 164 -1.73 4.15 17.12
C PRO A 164 -1.25 2.77 16.70
N GLN A 165 -0.33 2.19 17.48
CA GLN A 165 0.19 0.84 17.34
C GLN A 165 -0.79 -0.15 18.00
N VAL A 166 -1.85 -0.54 17.28
CA VAL A 166 -2.90 -1.43 17.78
C VAL A 166 -2.45 -2.89 17.67
N TYR A 167 -1.36 -3.20 18.35
CA TYR A 167 -0.88 -4.57 18.47
C TYR A 167 -1.69 -5.29 19.56
N PHE A 168 -2.59 -6.17 19.15
CA PHE A 168 -3.45 -6.94 20.07
C PHE A 168 -2.72 -8.18 20.60
N GLU A 169 -1.46 -8.01 21.02
CA GLU A 169 -0.64 -9.07 21.59
C GLU A 169 -1.34 -9.74 22.77
N PHE A 170 -1.27 -11.07 22.79
CA PHE A 170 -1.86 -11.95 23.79
C PHE A 170 -3.38 -11.84 23.95
N ALA A 171 -4.06 -11.25 22.96
CA ALA A 171 -5.51 -11.10 22.91
C ALA A 171 -6.04 -11.51 21.52
N HIS A 172 -7.34 -11.82 21.44
CA HIS A 172 -8.03 -12.25 20.22
C HIS A 172 -9.31 -11.43 19.95
N ASP A 173 -9.57 -10.41 20.75
CA ASP A 173 -10.68 -9.46 20.66
C ASP A 173 -10.32 -8.23 19.78
N VAL A 174 -9.93 -8.53 18.55
CA VAL A 174 -9.32 -7.57 17.60
C VAL A 174 -10.13 -6.30 17.42
N GLU A 175 -11.45 -6.43 17.20
CA GLU A 175 -12.36 -5.33 16.98
C GLU A 175 -12.47 -4.42 18.20
N GLN A 176 -12.59 -5.01 19.39
CA GLN A 176 -12.69 -4.26 20.66
C GLN A 176 -11.41 -3.48 20.95
N GLN A 177 -10.23 -4.09 20.69
CA GLN A 177 -8.94 -3.43 20.83
C GLN A 177 -8.81 -2.21 19.90
N LEU A 178 -9.24 -2.39 18.66
CA LEU A 178 -9.22 -1.33 17.65
C LEU A 178 -10.18 -0.19 18.01
N GLU A 179 -11.43 -0.50 18.33
CA GLU A 179 -12.46 0.46 18.71
C GLU A 179 -12.05 1.28 19.94
N ARG A 180 -11.56 0.61 20.97
CA ARG A 180 -11.06 1.25 22.18
C ARG A 180 -9.90 2.19 21.88
N SER A 181 -8.96 1.78 21.05
CA SER A 181 -7.83 2.61 20.64
C SER A 181 -8.31 3.87 19.93
N VAL A 182 -9.13 3.71 18.91
CA VAL A 182 -9.66 4.83 18.11
C VAL A 182 -10.46 5.81 19.00
N ALA A 183 -11.33 5.31 19.87
CA ALA A 183 -12.11 6.15 20.78
C ALA A 183 -11.22 6.99 21.72
N GLN A 184 -10.13 6.39 22.25
CA GLN A 184 -9.19 7.12 23.11
C GLN A 184 -8.40 8.19 22.35
N TYR A 185 -8.01 7.93 21.09
CA TYR A 185 -7.35 8.93 20.25
C TYR A 185 -8.27 10.05 19.81
N GLN A 186 -9.55 9.77 19.54
CA GLN A 186 -10.57 10.78 19.25
C GLN A 186 -10.80 11.73 20.43
N ALA A 187 -10.61 11.27 21.66
CA ALA A 187 -10.74 12.07 22.87
C ALA A 187 -9.52 12.97 23.17
N LEU A 188 -8.39 12.78 22.47
CA LEU A 188 -7.18 13.61 22.66
C LEU A 188 -7.43 15.04 22.14
N GLN A 189 -6.73 16.01 22.74
CA GLN A 189 -6.74 17.39 22.30
C GLN A 189 -5.30 17.87 22.02
N PRO A 190 -5.03 18.42 20.80
CA PRO A 190 -5.93 18.43 19.66
C PRO A 190 -6.12 17.01 19.10
N ASN A 191 -7.34 16.66 18.69
CA ASN A 191 -7.53 15.43 17.97
C ASN A 191 -6.98 15.56 16.53
N ARG A 192 -6.63 14.43 15.94
CA ARG A 192 -6.11 14.36 14.57
C ARG A 192 -6.72 13.18 13.85
N PRO A 193 -6.81 13.19 12.52
CA PRO A 193 -7.15 12.00 11.75
C PRO A 193 -6.36 10.78 12.24
N ILE A 194 -6.99 9.61 12.26
CA ILE A 194 -6.40 8.40 12.83
C ILE A 194 -6.12 7.40 11.72
N ILE A 195 -4.90 6.88 11.70
CA ILE A 195 -4.42 5.82 10.81
C ILE A 195 -3.80 4.75 11.69
N VAL A 196 -4.41 3.57 11.72
CA VAL A 196 -4.02 2.53 12.68
C VAL A 196 -2.91 1.63 12.14
N THR A 197 -2.07 1.09 13.03
CA THR A 197 -1.06 0.09 12.70
C THR A 197 -1.37 -1.23 13.39
N GLY A 198 -1.59 -2.28 12.60
CA GLY A 198 -1.82 -3.65 13.08
C GLY A 198 -0.54 -4.50 13.08
N PRO A 199 -0.55 -5.67 13.77
CA PRO A 199 0.60 -6.55 13.83
C PRO A 199 0.62 -7.53 12.65
N THR A 200 1.81 -7.74 12.07
CA THR A 200 2.13 -8.83 11.15
C THR A 200 3.47 -9.48 11.54
N TYR A 201 3.64 -9.73 12.83
CA TYR A 201 4.83 -10.30 13.42
C TYR A 201 4.46 -11.35 14.48
N SER A 202 5.45 -12.05 15.00
CA SER A 202 5.34 -12.92 16.17
C SER A 202 6.20 -12.40 17.31
N HIS A 203 5.70 -12.53 18.53
CA HIS A 203 6.41 -12.17 19.76
C HIS A 203 6.20 -13.25 20.82
N ASN A 204 7.30 -13.84 21.31
CA ASN A 204 7.26 -15.02 22.16
C ASN A 204 6.43 -16.16 21.51
N ALA A 205 5.47 -16.74 22.20
CA ALA A 205 4.57 -17.77 21.69
C ALA A 205 3.33 -17.20 20.97
N TRP A 206 3.17 -15.88 20.89
CA TRP A 206 2.03 -15.23 20.28
C TRP A 206 2.32 -14.80 18.83
N ARG A 207 1.32 -14.96 17.98
CA ARG A 207 1.19 -14.32 16.67
C ARG A 207 -0.28 -14.11 16.35
N PRO A 208 -0.65 -13.13 15.53
CA PRO A 208 -2.00 -13.07 14.98
C PRO A 208 -2.22 -14.21 13.98
N SER A 209 -3.46 -14.64 13.82
CA SER A 209 -3.88 -15.44 12.68
C SER A 209 -4.16 -14.54 11.46
N SER A 210 -4.14 -15.11 10.26
CA SER A 210 -4.54 -14.42 9.03
C SER A 210 -5.98 -13.90 9.11
N ALA A 211 -6.88 -14.64 9.76
CA ALA A 211 -8.27 -14.24 9.98
C ALA A 211 -8.36 -12.99 10.88
N GLU A 212 -7.53 -12.87 11.90
CA GLU A 212 -7.48 -11.68 12.76
C GLU A 212 -6.96 -10.46 12.03
N VAL A 213 -5.97 -10.62 11.16
CA VAL A 213 -5.48 -9.54 10.29
C VAL A 213 -6.59 -9.05 9.35
N VAL A 214 -7.37 -9.96 8.76
CA VAL A 214 -8.53 -9.62 7.93
C VAL A 214 -9.61 -8.92 8.76
N ARG A 215 -9.95 -9.41 9.96
CA ARG A 215 -10.90 -8.76 10.88
C ARG A 215 -10.47 -7.35 11.26
N PHE A 216 -9.18 -7.15 11.55
CA PHE A 216 -8.60 -5.82 11.82
C PHE A 216 -8.84 -4.84 10.67
N MET A 217 -8.50 -5.22 9.44
CA MET A 217 -8.74 -4.39 8.25
C MET A 217 -10.22 -4.15 7.99
N THR A 218 -11.03 -5.20 8.13
CA THR A 218 -12.50 -5.10 7.94
C THR A 218 -13.10 -4.09 8.91
N ARG A 219 -12.72 -4.17 10.20
CA ARG A 219 -13.24 -3.26 11.21
C ARG A 219 -12.73 -1.83 11.01
N ALA A 220 -11.45 -1.64 10.71
CA ALA A 220 -10.89 -0.33 10.39
C ALA A 220 -11.63 0.33 9.21
N ARG A 221 -11.93 -0.45 8.15
CA ARG A 221 -12.72 0.01 7.01
C ARG A 221 -14.16 0.39 7.39
N GLN A 222 -14.83 -0.44 8.21
CA GLN A 222 -16.19 -0.17 8.71
C GLN A 222 -16.25 1.11 9.56
N MET A 223 -15.18 1.41 10.28
CA MET A 223 -15.05 2.65 11.06
C MET A 223 -14.73 3.88 10.20
N GLY A 224 -14.59 3.74 8.89
CA GLY A 224 -14.32 4.83 7.96
C GLY A 224 -12.88 5.36 8.05
N LEU A 225 -11.94 4.57 8.55
CA LEU A 225 -10.52 4.98 8.58
C LEU A 225 -9.96 5.04 7.17
N ALA A 226 -9.21 6.10 6.86
CA ALA A 226 -8.70 6.36 5.52
C ALA A 226 -7.57 5.40 5.11
N ALA A 227 -6.81 4.88 6.07
CA ALA A 227 -5.70 3.99 5.82
C ALA A 227 -5.46 3.03 6.99
N VAL A 228 -4.71 1.97 6.71
CA VAL A 228 -4.23 0.99 7.69
C VAL A 228 -2.78 0.64 7.37
N ASN A 229 -1.98 0.42 8.42
CA ASN A 229 -0.59 0.03 8.30
C ASN A 229 -0.31 -1.27 9.04
N PHE A 230 0.86 -1.86 8.73
CA PHE A 230 1.29 -3.09 9.38
C PHE A 230 2.74 -3.01 9.84
N TRP A 231 3.00 -3.50 11.02
CA TRP A 231 4.32 -3.74 11.56
C TRP A 231 4.65 -5.22 11.46
N ALA A 232 5.61 -5.64 10.64
CA ALA A 232 6.33 -4.92 9.61
C ALA A 232 6.67 -5.85 8.43
N TYR A 233 7.07 -5.29 7.29
CA TYR A 233 7.44 -6.01 6.07
C TYR A 233 8.49 -7.09 6.32
N ASP A 234 9.58 -6.72 6.99
CA ASP A 234 10.73 -7.60 7.27
C ASP A 234 10.40 -8.77 8.25
N PHE A 235 9.21 -8.78 8.83
CA PHE A 235 8.66 -9.92 9.57
C PHE A 235 7.64 -10.70 8.74
N ALA A 236 6.65 -10.01 8.20
CA ALA A 236 5.51 -10.61 7.50
C ALA A 236 5.91 -11.39 6.24
N THR A 237 6.98 -10.99 5.56
CA THR A 237 7.46 -11.65 4.33
C THR A 237 8.35 -12.87 4.58
N ARG A 238 8.61 -13.23 5.83
CA ARG A 238 9.31 -14.47 6.18
C ARG A 238 8.41 -15.69 5.95
N PRO A 239 8.97 -16.84 5.53
CA PRO A 239 8.17 -18.04 5.24
C PRO A 239 7.19 -18.42 6.35
N VAL A 240 7.60 -18.28 7.63
CA VAL A 240 6.79 -18.64 8.81
C VAL A 240 5.63 -17.68 9.10
N LEU A 241 5.58 -16.52 8.45
CA LEU A 241 4.55 -15.48 8.63
C LEU A 241 3.95 -15.01 7.30
N ILE A 242 4.27 -15.69 6.20
CA ILE A 242 3.83 -15.29 4.86
C ILE A 242 2.31 -15.27 4.71
N ASP A 243 1.60 -16.08 5.48
CA ASP A 243 0.15 -16.10 5.54
C ASP A 243 -0.44 -14.77 6.04
N LEU A 244 0.29 -14.04 6.92
CA LEU A 244 -0.11 -12.71 7.38
C LEU A 244 0.07 -11.67 6.27
N TRP A 245 1.19 -11.76 5.52
CA TRP A 245 1.40 -10.93 4.34
C TRP A 245 0.32 -11.18 3.29
N ASP A 246 0.02 -12.45 3.01
CA ASP A 246 -1.02 -12.84 2.05
C ASP A 246 -2.40 -12.31 2.46
N ALA A 247 -2.72 -12.30 3.75
CA ALA A 247 -3.95 -11.72 4.26
C ALA A 247 -4.04 -10.22 3.97
N VAL A 248 -2.94 -9.47 4.17
CA VAL A 248 -2.86 -8.05 3.81
C VAL A 248 -2.96 -7.85 2.31
N ALA A 249 -2.23 -8.66 1.52
CA ALA A 249 -2.16 -8.53 0.07
C ALA A 249 -3.53 -8.74 -0.61
N ARG A 250 -4.28 -9.75 -0.15
CA ARG A 250 -5.59 -10.11 -0.73
C ARG A 250 -6.73 -9.23 -0.27
N PHE A 251 -6.54 -8.42 0.76
CA PHE A 251 -7.62 -7.57 1.26
C PHE A 251 -7.78 -6.31 0.40
N ASP A 252 -8.99 -6.05 -0.11
CA ASP A 252 -9.31 -4.84 -0.84
C ASP A 252 -9.66 -3.70 0.11
N TRP A 253 -8.87 -2.62 0.05
CA TRP A 253 -9.09 -1.41 0.84
C TRP A 253 -9.74 -0.32 -0.02
N PRO A 254 -10.73 0.45 0.50
CA PRO A 254 -11.28 1.61 -0.21
C PRO A 254 -10.19 2.65 -0.45
N GLY A 255 -9.98 3.04 -1.69
CA GLY A 255 -8.91 3.96 -2.07
C GLY A 255 -7.60 3.27 -2.45
N ASP A 256 -7.45 1.95 -2.28
CA ASP A 256 -6.59 1.21 -3.19
C ASP A 256 -6.97 1.73 -4.57
N ARG A 257 -6.01 2.30 -5.34
CA ARG A 257 -6.30 2.68 -6.73
C ARG A 257 -7.13 1.55 -7.27
N PRO A 258 -8.29 1.79 -7.89
CA PRO A 258 -9.00 0.69 -8.51
C PRO A 258 -7.92 0.00 -9.34
N VAL A 259 -7.63 -1.25 -9.04
CA VAL A 259 -6.96 -2.13 -9.99
C VAL A 259 -7.79 -1.84 -11.21
N SER A 260 -7.21 -1.20 -12.23
CA SER A 260 -7.97 -0.68 -13.35
C SER A 260 -8.92 -1.78 -13.71
N ASP A 261 -10.21 -1.51 -13.60
CA ASP A 261 -11.25 -2.54 -13.66
C ASP A 261 -10.92 -3.45 -14.84
N MET A 262 -11.25 -4.69 -14.81
CA MET A 262 -10.77 -5.64 -15.81
C MET A 262 -10.88 -5.13 -17.26
N PRO A 263 -11.92 -4.35 -17.66
CA PRO A 263 -11.95 -3.64 -18.95
C PRO A 263 -10.74 -2.75 -19.21
N GLU A 264 -10.35 -1.90 -18.25
CA GLU A 264 -9.19 -1.02 -18.40
C GLU A 264 -7.87 -1.78 -18.37
N ARG A 265 -7.78 -2.86 -17.59
CA ARG A 265 -6.59 -3.75 -17.60
C ARG A 265 -6.42 -4.41 -18.97
N LEU A 266 -7.52 -4.92 -19.54
CA LEU A 266 -7.53 -5.58 -20.83
C LEU A 266 -7.15 -4.61 -21.95
N LEU A 267 -7.93 -3.52 -22.12
CA LEU A 267 -7.68 -2.55 -23.18
C LEU A 267 -6.37 -1.77 -22.95
N GLY A 268 -5.98 -1.58 -21.70
CA GLY A 268 -4.69 -0.98 -21.35
C GLY A 268 -3.49 -1.80 -21.83
N ARG A 269 -3.53 -3.13 -21.72
CA ARG A 269 -2.48 -4.02 -22.28
C ARG A 269 -2.45 -3.94 -23.81
N LEU A 270 -3.62 -3.98 -24.46
CA LEU A 270 -3.73 -3.82 -25.90
C LEU A 270 -3.20 -2.46 -26.36
N ASN A 271 -3.49 -1.36 -25.66
CA ASN A 271 -3.00 -0.02 -25.97
C ASN A 271 -1.47 0.12 -25.79
N ARG A 272 -0.90 -0.59 -24.82
CA ARG A 272 0.57 -0.63 -24.65
C ARG A 272 1.26 -1.58 -25.60
N LYS A 273 0.51 -2.26 -26.50
CA LYS A 273 1.03 -3.26 -27.45
C LYS A 273 1.81 -4.36 -26.76
N GLU A 274 1.33 -4.77 -25.56
CA GLU A 274 1.94 -5.89 -24.85
C GLU A 274 1.80 -7.19 -25.65
N GLU A 275 2.76 -8.10 -25.48
CA GLU A 275 2.74 -9.40 -26.14
C GLU A 275 1.42 -10.15 -25.90
N PRO A 276 0.89 -10.89 -26.88
CA PRO A 276 -0.36 -11.64 -26.73
C PRO A 276 -0.41 -12.55 -25.51
N ALA A 277 0.74 -13.12 -25.10
CA ALA A 277 0.87 -13.90 -23.88
C ALA A 277 0.59 -13.08 -22.60
N ALA A 278 1.01 -11.81 -22.59
CA ALA A 278 0.74 -10.91 -21.47
C ALA A 278 -0.76 -10.58 -21.38
N VAL A 279 -1.44 -10.34 -22.52
CA VAL A 279 -2.88 -10.12 -22.56
C VAL A 279 -3.63 -11.39 -22.08
N ALA A 280 -3.26 -12.56 -22.59
CA ALA A 280 -3.82 -13.85 -22.18
C ALA A 280 -3.55 -14.18 -20.71
N GLY A 281 -2.51 -13.62 -20.09
CA GLY A 281 -2.23 -13.71 -18.67
C GLY A 281 -3.32 -13.15 -17.75
N LEU A 282 -4.27 -12.37 -18.29
CA LEU A 282 -5.47 -11.92 -17.56
C LEU A 282 -6.53 -13.03 -17.43
N TYR A 283 -6.39 -14.16 -18.12
CA TYR A 283 -7.37 -15.24 -18.19
C TYR A 283 -6.96 -16.43 -17.32
N LEU A 284 -7.95 -17.15 -16.79
CA LEU A 284 -7.73 -18.46 -16.18
C LEU A 284 -7.24 -19.48 -17.23
N GLU A 285 -6.59 -20.55 -16.77
CA GLU A 285 -6.11 -21.64 -17.66
C GLU A 285 -7.22 -22.28 -18.50
N ASN A 286 -8.43 -22.36 -17.94
CA ASN A 286 -9.62 -22.95 -18.56
C ASN A 286 -10.63 -21.91 -19.04
N ALA A 287 -10.24 -20.64 -19.19
CA ALA A 287 -11.13 -19.58 -19.62
C ALA A 287 -11.70 -19.82 -21.03
N ALA A 288 -12.95 -19.41 -21.24
CA ALA A 288 -13.59 -19.39 -22.53
C ALA A 288 -13.66 -17.98 -23.09
N HIS A 289 -13.25 -17.80 -24.34
CA HIS A 289 -13.42 -16.56 -25.10
C HIS A 289 -14.34 -16.83 -26.30
N VAL A 290 -15.42 -16.07 -26.37
CA VAL A 290 -16.54 -16.28 -27.34
C VAL A 290 -16.67 -15.06 -28.22
N THR A 291 -16.76 -15.27 -29.49
CA THR A 291 -17.14 -14.28 -30.51
C THR A 291 -18.39 -14.72 -31.23
N SER A 292 -18.96 -13.88 -32.11
CA SER A 292 -20.07 -14.28 -33.00
C SER A 292 -19.73 -15.46 -33.92
N GLU A 293 -18.43 -15.68 -34.19
CA GLU A 293 -18.00 -16.69 -35.18
C GLU A 293 -17.50 -17.98 -34.51
N ARG A 294 -16.87 -17.89 -33.33
CA ARG A 294 -16.25 -19.05 -32.68
C ARG A 294 -16.09 -18.89 -31.19
N THR A 295 -15.88 -20.02 -30.54
CA THR A 295 -15.45 -20.11 -29.15
C THR A 295 -14.06 -20.71 -29.09
N VAL A 296 -13.14 -20.10 -28.33
CA VAL A 296 -11.84 -20.68 -27.99
C VAL A 296 -11.79 -20.92 -26.49
N VAL A 297 -11.20 -22.04 -26.08
CA VAL A 297 -11.12 -22.46 -24.67
C VAL A 297 -9.65 -22.71 -24.28
N GLY A 298 -9.27 -22.19 -23.13
CA GLY A 298 -7.92 -22.29 -22.58
C GLY A 298 -7.04 -21.10 -22.93
N ARG A 299 -6.16 -20.76 -22.01
CA ARG A 299 -5.29 -19.56 -22.09
C ARG A 299 -4.44 -19.53 -23.37
N THR A 300 -3.91 -20.68 -23.80
CA THR A 300 -3.11 -20.75 -25.02
C THR A 300 -3.95 -20.41 -26.26
N ALA A 301 -5.20 -20.90 -26.34
CA ALA A 301 -6.09 -20.58 -27.46
C ALA A 301 -6.54 -19.11 -27.44
N VAL A 302 -6.73 -18.54 -26.26
CA VAL A 302 -6.99 -17.10 -26.08
C VAL A 302 -5.77 -16.28 -26.53
N GLN A 303 -4.56 -16.70 -26.21
CA GLN A 303 -3.32 -16.03 -26.68
C GLN A 303 -3.27 -16.00 -28.23
N GLN A 304 -3.53 -17.12 -28.87
CA GLN A 304 -3.54 -17.19 -30.35
C GLN A 304 -4.63 -16.30 -30.95
N TRP A 305 -5.78 -16.20 -30.28
CA TRP A 305 -6.85 -15.30 -30.72
C TRP A 305 -6.37 -13.83 -30.67
N TYR A 306 -5.71 -13.40 -29.58
CA TYR A 306 -5.17 -12.05 -29.48
C TYR A 306 -4.03 -11.79 -30.48
N GLU A 307 -3.22 -12.78 -30.76
CA GLU A 307 -2.21 -12.67 -31.82
C GLU A 307 -2.86 -12.35 -33.17
N GLY A 308 -3.92 -13.07 -33.55
CA GLY A 308 -4.70 -12.76 -34.74
C GLY A 308 -5.38 -11.39 -34.71
N LEU A 309 -5.96 -11.02 -33.54
CA LEU A 309 -6.57 -9.70 -33.39
C LEU A 309 -5.56 -8.58 -33.61
N MET A 310 -4.39 -8.65 -32.97
CA MET A 310 -3.38 -7.59 -32.96
C MET A 310 -2.58 -7.50 -34.25
N THR A 311 -2.48 -8.58 -35.03
CA THR A 311 -1.68 -8.63 -36.26
C THR A 311 -2.51 -8.58 -37.53
N GLN A 312 -3.71 -9.14 -37.52
CA GLN A 312 -4.51 -9.34 -38.73
C GLN A 312 -5.80 -8.53 -38.74
N VAL A 313 -6.52 -8.47 -37.62
CA VAL A 313 -7.85 -7.83 -37.57
C VAL A 313 -7.76 -6.34 -37.27
N LEU A 314 -7.07 -6.00 -36.16
CA LEU A 314 -6.90 -4.62 -35.69
C LEU A 314 -5.42 -4.31 -35.41
N PRO A 315 -4.56 -4.31 -36.46
CA PRO A 315 -3.14 -4.00 -36.30
C PRO A 315 -2.96 -2.55 -35.80
N ASN A 316 -2.03 -2.37 -34.86
CA ASN A 316 -1.69 -1.07 -34.26
C ASN A 316 -2.87 -0.33 -33.61
N ALA A 317 -3.94 -1.03 -33.27
CA ALA A 317 -5.17 -0.42 -32.75
C ALA A 317 -4.94 0.37 -31.46
N THR A 318 -5.67 1.47 -31.31
CA THR A 318 -5.83 2.23 -30.07
C THR A 318 -7.29 2.12 -29.63
N TYR A 319 -7.49 1.64 -28.40
CA TYR A 319 -8.79 1.32 -27.84
C TYR A 319 -9.22 2.37 -26.81
N GLN A 320 -10.51 2.69 -26.76
CA GLN A 320 -11.11 3.57 -25.77
C GLN A 320 -12.38 2.95 -25.21
N VAL A 321 -12.51 2.88 -23.88
CA VAL A 321 -13.77 2.50 -23.21
C VAL A 321 -14.77 3.66 -23.38
N THR A 322 -15.99 3.35 -23.81
CA THR A 322 -17.07 4.34 -24.02
C THR A 322 -18.19 4.19 -22.99
N GLY A 323 -18.35 3.03 -22.38
CA GLY A 323 -19.33 2.79 -21.32
C GLY A 323 -19.01 1.55 -20.51
N LYS A 324 -19.44 1.52 -19.25
CA LYS A 324 -19.25 0.39 -18.35
C LYS A 324 -20.47 0.13 -17.49
N SER A 325 -20.74 -1.14 -17.20
CA SER A 325 -21.74 -1.61 -16.24
C SER A 325 -21.35 -2.96 -15.66
N GLY A 326 -22.12 -3.43 -14.69
CA GLY A 326 -21.86 -4.69 -13.99
C GLY A 326 -21.18 -4.48 -12.62
N ASN A 327 -21.24 -5.52 -11.81
CA ASN A 327 -20.68 -5.55 -10.45
C ASN A 327 -20.28 -7.00 -10.09
N GLY A 328 -19.61 -7.18 -8.96
CA GLY A 328 -19.13 -8.49 -8.53
C GLY A 328 -18.30 -9.15 -9.64
N THR A 329 -18.61 -10.39 -9.98
CA THR A 329 -17.90 -11.18 -11.00
C THR A 329 -18.31 -10.91 -12.43
N THR A 330 -19.14 -9.90 -12.72
CA THR A 330 -19.59 -9.58 -14.08
C THR A 330 -19.20 -8.16 -14.45
N ARG A 331 -18.62 -7.97 -15.66
CA ARG A 331 -18.36 -6.67 -16.28
C ARG A 331 -18.92 -6.64 -17.67
N GLN A 332 -19.60 -5.56 -18.03
CA GLN A 332 -19.98 -5.24 -19.39
C GLN A 332 -19.38 -3.89 -19.75
N PHE A 333 -18.85 -3.76 -20.95
CA PHE A 333 -18.34 -2.48 -21.42
C PHE A 333 -18.45 -2.36 -22.92
N THR A 334 -18.60 -1.12 -23.36
CA THR A 334 -18.54 -0.76 -24.77
C THR A 334 -17.22 -0.04 -25.05
N TRP A 335 -16.73 -0.15 -26.26
CA TRP A 335 -15.46 0.43 -26.64
C TRP A 335 -15.40 0.80 -28.12
N THR A 336 -14.50 1.68 -28.45
CA THR A 336 -14.13 2.01 -29.83
C THR A 336 -12.65 1.71 -30.03
N ALA A 337 -12.25 1.47 -31.27
CA ALA A 337 -10.85 1.33 -31.64
C ALA A 337 -10.56 1.99 -32.98
N ARG A 338 -9.32 2.48 -33.14
CA ARG A 338 -8.76 2.91 -34.44
C ARG A 338 -7.56 2.04 -34.75
N SER A 339 -7.51 1.49 -35.94
CA SER A 339 -6.41 0.63 -36.40
C SER A 339 -5.97 0.96 -37.81
N ASP A 340 -4.87 0.36 -38.26
CA ASP A 340 -4.38 0.52 -39.63
C ASP A 340 -5.30 -0.11 -40.70
N ARG A 341 -6.26 -0.95 -40.28
CA ARG A 341 -7.19 -1.64 -41.19
C ARG A 341 -8.62 -1.13 -41.13
N GLY A 342 -8.94 -0.24 -40.22
CA GLY A 342 -10.28 0.30 -40.07
C GLY A 342 -10.59 0.63 -38.62
N ASP A 343 -11.76 1.21 -38.40
CA ASP A 343 -12.22 1.64 -37.08
C ASP A 343 -13.29 0.68 -36.55
N VAL A 344 -13.37 0.56 -35.23
CA VAL A 344 -14.48 -0.10 -34.52
C VAL A 344 -15.24 0.97 -33.76
N LEU A 345 -16.54 1.08 -34.03
CA LEU A 345 -17.42 2.06 -33.38
C LEU A 345 -18.44 1.40 -32.40
N ASP A 346 -18.61 0.09 -32.49
CA ASP A 346 -19.66 -0.69 -31.85
C ASP A 346 -19.15 -1.83 -30.95
N GLY A 347 -17.89 -1.75 -30.53
CA GLY A 347 -17.29 -2.78 -29.69
C GLY A 347 -18.06 -2.97 -28.37
N SER A 348 -18.36 -4.21 -28.04
CA SER A 348 -19.09 -4.58 -26.83
C SER A 348 -18.58 -5.89 -26.26
N ASP A 349 -18.20 -5.87 -25.01
CA ASP A 349 -17.64 -7.01 -24.29
C ASP A 349 -18.41 -7.30 -23.00
N THR A 350 -18.53 -8.59 -22.69
CA THR A 350 -18.99 -9.08 -21.39
C THR A 350 -17.96 -10.02 -20.80
N LEU A 351 -17.50 -9.71 -19.59
CA LEU A 351 -16.56 -10.53 -18.84
C LEU A 351 -17.25 -11.21 -17.65
N GLY A 352 -17.04 -12.50 -17.50
CA GLY A 352 -17.24 -13.26 -16.27
C GLY A 352 -15.90 -13.44 -15.59
N LEU A 353 -15.74 -12.94 -14.37
CA LEU A 353 -14.51 -12.97 -13.62
C LEU A 353 -14.49 -14.17 -12.65
N ALA A 354 -13.31 -14.61 -12.26
CA ALA A 354 -13.13 -15.53 -11.14
C ALA A 354 -13.69 -14.92 -9.84
N PRO A 355 -13.98 -15.73 -8.80
CA PRO A 355 -14.54 -15.21 -7.54
C PRO A 355 -13.68 -14.15 -6.84
N ASP A 356 -12.37 -14.13 -7.09
CA ASP A 356 -11.43 -13.11 -6.62
C ASP A 356 -11.41 -11.84 -7.48
N GLU A 357 -12.23 -11.78 -8.55
CA GLU A 357 -12.33 -10.70 -9.55
C GLU A 357 -11.02 -10.32 -10.25
N ASP A 358 -9.95 -11.11 -10.10
CA ASP A 358 -8.62 -10.78 -10.60
C ASP A 358 -8.30 -11.39 -11.97
N ARG A 359 -9.08 -12.39 -12.41
CA ARG A 359 -8.89 -13.07 -13.70
C ARG A 359 -10.20 -13.33 -14.42
N ILE A 360 -10.13 -13.38 -15.76
CA ILE A 360 -11.26 -13.65 -16.65
C ILE A 360 -11.44 -15.17 -16.76
N LEU A 361 -12.64 -15.62 -16.42
CA LEU A 361 -13.11 -16.99 -16.64
C LEU A 361 -13.87 -17.12 -17.96
N TYR A 362 -14.63 -16.09 -18.32
CA TYR A 362 -15.45 -16.04 -19.52
C TYR A 362 -15.35 -14.65 -20.14
N HIS A 363 -15.23 -14.59 -21.46
CA HIS A 363 -15.24 -13.35 -22.22
C HIS A 363 -16.08 -13.52 -23.47
N TYR A 364 -17.12 -12.72 -23.64
CA TYR A 364 -17.82 -12.55 -24.90
C TYR A 364 -17.44 -11.19 -25.49
N THR A 365 -17.03 -11.16 -26.77
CA THR A 365 -16.75 -9.92 -27.50
C THR A 365 -17.50 -9.90 -28.83
N SER A 366 -18.01 -8.73 -29.20
CA SER A 366 -18.67 -8.46 -30.48
C SER A 366 -18.24 -7.07 -30.96
N PHE A 367 -17.87 -6.99 -32.24
CA PHE A 367 -17.52 -5.73 -32.89
C PHE A 367 -17.55 -5.88 -34.40
N SER A 368 -17.70 -4.77 -35.13
CA SER A 368 -17.57 -4.67 -36.57
C SER A 368 -16.44 -3.73 -36.95
N VAL A 369 -15.65 -4.09 -37.95
CA VAL A 369 -14.58 -3.22 -38.52
C VAL A 369 -15.15 -2.53 -39.76
N SER A 370 -15.11 -1.19 -39.74
CA SER A 370 -15.65 -0.33 -40.81
C SER A 370 -14.56 0.37 -41.58
#